data_0202c686e5eaeec9f8872590c2d2a855
#
_entry.id   0202c686e5eaeec9f8872590c2d2a855
#
_cell.length_a   1.000
_cell.length_b   1.000
_cell.length_c   1.000
_cell.angle_alpha   90.00
_cell.angle_beta   90.00
_cell.angle_gamma   90.00
#
_symmetry.space_group_name_H-M   'P 1'
#
loop_
_entity.id
_entity.type
_entity.pdbx_description
1 polymer ?
#
loop_
_entity_poly.entity_id
_entity_poly.type
_entity_poly.pdbx_seq_one_letter_code
_entity_poly.pdbx_strand_id
1 'polypeptide(L)'
;LAPLATHSIFSEPGFHLYSGNKDVRKSLLEHAARFDGCMGVTLGVDGFIWVEDGVLRQIYPPQIIARDTLAAGDVFHGAFAIAVTEGMSIEKAAMFACSAAAIKCSRFGGRKGIPSRQEVEALMRSTYD
;
A
#
# COMPACT_ATOMS: atom_id res chain seq x y z
N LEU A 1 -14.88 -11.21 6.45
CA LEU A 1 -13.49 -11.49 6.87
C LEU A 1 -12.76 -10.27 7.41
N ALA A 2 -13.03 -9.08 6.83
CA ALA A 2 -12.34 -7.86 7.29
C ALA A 2 -12.46 -7.62 8.81
N PRO A 3 -13.62 -7.80 9.46
CA PRO A 3 -13.71 -7.58 10.90
C PRO A 3 -12.86 -8.52 11.76
N LEU A 4 -12.34 -9.60 11.17
CA LEU A 4 -11.50 -10.57 11.87
C LEU A 4 -10.00 -10.31 11.66
N ALA A 5 -9.64 -9.41 10.77
CA ALA A 5 -8.25 -9.09 10.47
C ALA A 5 -7.74 -7.94 11.35
N THR A 6 -6.43 -7.90 11.59
CA THR A 6 -5.79 -6.76 12.27
C THR A 6 -5.49 -5.63 11.28
N HIS A 7 -5.23 -5.99 10.02
CA HIS A 7 -4.95 -5.07 8.93
C HIS A 7 -5.76 -5.51 7.72
N SER A 8 -6.62 -4.64 7.22
CA SER A 8 -7.40 -4.90 6.00
C SER A 8 -6.96 -3.92 4.93
N ILE A 9 -6.23 -4.43 3.95
CA ILE A 9 -5.68 -3.61 2.87
C ILE A 9 -6.35 -4.02 1.57
N PHE A 10 -7.02 -3.07 0.94
CA PHE A 10 -7.77 -3.28 -0.29
C PHE A 10 -7.07 -2.63 -1.47
N SER A 11 -7.24 -3.20 -2.66
CA SER A 11 -7.06 -2.44 -3.89
C SER A 11 -8.26 -1.50 -4.04
N GLU A 12 -8.13 -0.46 -4.87
CA GLU A 12 -9.24 0.48 -5.07
C GLU A 12 -10.50 -0.22 -5.59
N PRO A 13 -10.43 -1.06 -6.65
CA PRO A 13 -11.61 -1.80 -7.08
C PRO A 13 -12.17 -2.74 -6.01
N GLY A 14 -11.29 -3.40 -5.25
CA GLY A 14 -11.70 -4.29 -4.17
C GLY A 14 -12.44 -3.53 -3.07
N PHE A 15 -11.99 -2.33 -2.76
CA PHE A 15 -12.64 -1.50 -1.76
C PHE A 15 -14.01 -0.99 -2.23
N HIS A 16 -14.14 -0.66 -3.52
CA HIS A 16 -15.45 -0.29 -4.10
C HIS A 16 -16.46 -1.43 -3.95
N LEU A 17 -16.03 -2.68 -4.19
CA LEU A 17 -16.91 -3.84 -4.01
C LEU A 17 -17.30 -4.03 -2.54
N TYR A 18 -16.34 -3.86 -1.63
CA TYR A 18 -16.59 -4.03 -0.20
C TYR A 18 -17.50 -2.95 0.36
N SER A 19 -17.24 -1.68 0.02
CA SER A 19 -17.95 -0.54 0.59
C SER A 19 -19.24 -0.20 -0.15
N GLY A 20 -19.33 -0.54 -1.44
CA GLY A 20 -20.45 -0.16 -2.29
C GLY A 20 -20.51 1.34 -2.62
N ASN A 21 -19.44 2.09 -2.34
CA ASN A 21 -19.38 3.51 -2.53
C ASN A 21 -18.17 3.90 -3.38
N LYS A 22 -18.31 4.89 -4.26
CA LYS A 22 -17.25 5.34 -5.16
C LYS A 22 -16.32 6.37 -4.52
N ASP A 23 -16.76 7.07 -3.46
CA ASP A 23 -15.91 8.01 -2.73
C ASP A 23 -15.04 7.23 -1.74
N VAL A 24 -13.84 6.89 -2.18
CA VAL A 24 -12.92 6.05 -1.42
C VAL A 24 -12.56 6.65 -0.07
N ARG A 25 -12.23 7.95 -0.05
CA ARG A 25 -11.78 8.61 1.19
C ARG A 25 -12.87 8.65 2.24
N LYS A 26 -14.06 9.06 1.86
CA LYS A 26 -15.20 9.13 2.75
C LYS A 26 -15.60 7.73 3.24
N SER A 27 -15.67 6.77 2.31
CA SER A 27 -16.03 5.39 2.65
C SER A 27 -15.00 4.76 3.58
N LEU A 28 -13.71 5.03 3.36
CA LEU A 28 -12.66 4.50 4.20
C LEU A 28 -12.78 5.02 5.64
N LEU A 29 -13.03 6.32 5.81
CA LEU A 29 -13.24 6.89 7.13
C LEU A 29 -14.44 6.26 7.84
N GLU A 30 -15.54 6.08 7.12
CA GLU A 30 -16.76 5.49 7.68
C GLU A 30 -16.56 4.04 8.09
N HIS A 31 -15.92 3.23 7.24
CA HIS A 31 -15.70 1.81 7.52
C HIS A 31 -14.63 1.60 8.60
N ALA A 32 -13.58 2.40 8.58
CA ALA A 32 -12.51 2.32 9.57
C ALA A 32 -13.00 2.65 10.98
N ALA A 33 -13.99 3.52 11.11
CA ALA A 33 -14.56 3.87 12.41
C ALA A 33 -15.23 2.67 13.10
N ARG A 34 -15.62 1.66 12.32
CA ARG A 34 -16.28 0.44 12.81
C ARG A 34 -15.33 -0.75 12.88
N PHE A 35 -14.08 -0.54 12.50
CA PHE A 35 -13.09 -1.61 12.39
C PHE A 35 -12.04 -1.43 13.47
N ASP A 36 -11.79 -2.50 14.22
CA ASP A 36 -10.79 -2.49 15.28
C ASP A 36 -9.45 -2.99 14.69
N GLY A 37 -8.74 -2.11 14.03
CA GLY A 37 -7.50 -2.43 13.34
C GLY A 37 -7.16 -1.36 12.31
N CYS A 38 -6.22 -1.65 11.43
CA CYS A 38 -5.84 -0.76 10.35
C CYS A 38 -6.61 -1.11 9.07
N MET A 39 -7.19 -0.11 8.45
CA MET A 39 -7.85 -0.26 7.15
C MET A 39 -7.24 0.72 6.16
N GLY A 40 -6.83 0.23 4.99
CA GLY A 40 -6.21 1.05 3.97
C GLY A 40 -6.55 0.60 2.56
N VAL A 41 -6.28 1.47 1.59
CA VAL A 41 -6.57 1.24 0.17
C VAL A 41 -5.38 1.68 -0.68
N THR A 42 -4.96 0.83 -1.61
CA THR A 42 -3.95 1.18 -2.59
C THR A 42 -4.61 1.90 -3.76
N LEU A 43 -3.98 2.99 -4.22
CA LEU A 43 -4.52 3.89 -5.25
C LEU A 43 -3.62 4.00 -6.48
N GLY A 44 -2.80 3.00 -6.77
CA GLY A 44 -1.90 3.05 -7.92
C GLY A 44 -0.93 4.22 -7.82
N VAL A 45 -0.94 5.10 -8.82
CA VAL A 45 -0.02 6.26 -8.86
C VAL A 45 -0.25 7.25 -7.74
N ASP A 46 -1.41 7.22 -7.10
CA ASP A 46 -1.73 8.08 -5.95
C ASP A 46 -1.33 7.44 -4.62
N GLY A 47 -0.72 6.27 -4.66
CA GLY A 47 -0.09 5.65 -3.51
C GLY A 47 -1.01 4.85 -2.63
N PHE A 48 -0.98 5.16 -1.36
CA PHE A 48 -1.70 4.40 -0.33
C PHE A 48 -2.34 5.35 0.67
N ILE A 49 -3.61 5.11 0.96
CA ILE A 49 -4.33 5.83 2.02
C ILE A 49 -4.74 4.85 3.11
N TRP A 50 -4.72 5.33 4.35
CA TRP A 50 -5.18 4.55 5.51
C TRP A 50 -5.74 5.47 6.58
N VAL A 51 -6.47 4.89 7.51
CA VAL A 51 -6.99 5.63 8.67
C VAL A 51 -6.25 5.17 9.91
N GLU A 52 -5.72 6.13 10.65
CA GLU A 52 -5.02 5.90 11.91
C GLU A 52 -5.53 6.90 12.94
N ASP A 53 -6.02 6.40 14.06
CA ASP A 53 -6.59 7.23 15.12
C ASP A 53 -7.66 8.21 14.63
N GLY A 54 -8.50 7.73 13.70
CA GLY A 54 -9.59 8.53 13.12
C GLY A 54 -9.14 9.53 12.07
N VAL A 55 -7.86 9.58 11.74
CA VAL A 55 -7.29 10.52 10.77
C VAL A 55 -6.91 9.80 9.48
N LEU A 56 -7.36 10.33 8.35
CA LEU A 56 -6.97 9.83 7.03
C LEU A 56 -5.56 10.29 6.71
N ARG A 57 -4.70 9.32 6.35
CA ARG A 57 -3.30 9.58 5.99
C ARG A 57 -3.05 9.08 4.57
N GLN A 58 -2.06 9.66 3.91
CA GLN A 58 -1.68 9.29 2.55
C GLN A 58 -0.18 9.35 2.36
N ILE A 59 0.35 8.36 1.65
CA ILE A 59 1.74 8.30 1.20
C ILE A 59 1.71 8.18 -0.32
N TYR A 60 2.48 9.02 -1.00
CA TYR A 60 2.66 8.94 -2.45
C TYR A 60 3.85 8.04 -2.77
N PRO A 61 3.79 7.26 -3.86
CA PRO A 61 4.91 6.40 -4.24
C PRO A 61 6.07 7.24 -4.79
N PRO A 62 7.30 6.68 -4.81
CA PRO A 62 8.40 7.33 -5.51
C PRO A 62 8.04 7.55 -6.97
N GLN A 63 8.49 8.66 -7.55
CA GLN A 63 8.28 8.93 -8.97
C GLN A 63 9.23 8.07 -9.80
N ILE A 64 8.67 7.28 -10.70
CA ILE A 64 9.41 6.38 -11.58
C ILE A 64 8.76 6.38 -12.96
N ILE A 65 9.51 5.89 -13.95
CA ILE A 65 8.94 5.62 -15.27
C ILE A 65 8.40 4.20 -15.24
N ALA A 66 7.07 4.06 -15.28
CA ALA A 66 6.44 2.75 -15.26
C ALA A 66 6.67 2.04 -16.61
N ARG A 67 7.17 0.81 -16.55
CA ARG A 67 7.42 -0.05 -17.72
C ARG A 67 6.53 -1.28 -17.71
N ASP A 68 6.22 -1.79 -16.51
CA ASP A 68 5.42 -3.00 -16.36
C ASP A 68 4.74 -2.95 -14.99
N THR A 69 3.42 -2.81 -14.99
CA THR A 69 2.63 -2.75 -13.76
C THR A 69 2.11 -4.11 -13.30
N LEU A 70 2.46 -5.18 -14.04
CA LEU A 70 2.02 -6.54 -13.68
C LEU A 70 2.54 -6.91 -12.30
N ALA A 71 1.65 -7.40 -11.45
CA ALA A 71 1.94 -7.85 -10.10
C ALA A 71 2.41 -6.74 -9.13
N ALA A 72 2.31 -5.46 -9.51
CA ALA A 72 2.70 -4.37 -8.62
C ALA A 72 1.87 -4.34 -7.33
N GLY A 73 0.57 -4.62 -7.42
CA GLY A 73 -0.31 -4.72 -6.26
C GLY A 73 0.09 -5.87 -5.33
N ASP A 74 0.44 -7.02 -5.90
CA ASP A 74 0.89 -8.18 -5.12
C ASP A 74 2.20 -7.87 -4.39
N VAL A 75 3.12 -7.18 -5.06
CA VAL A 75 4.39 -6.75 -4.45
C VAL A 75 4.13 -5.79 -3.30
N PHE A 76 3.23 -4.82 -3.49
CA PHE A 76 2.86 -3.90 -2.41
C PHE A 76 2.33 -4.65 -1.20
N HIS A 77 1.34 -5.52 -1.39
CA HIS A 77 0.71 -6.24 -0.29
C HIS A 77 1.69 -7.14 0.44
N GLY A 78 2.55 -7.86 -0.30
CA GLY A 78 3.58 -8.71 0.29
C GLY A 78 4.61 -7.92 1.08
N ALA A 79 5.11 -6.82 0.54
CA ALA A 79 6.08 -5.96 1.21
C ALA A 79 5.49 -5.31 2.46
N PHE A 80 4.23 -4.85 2.37
CA PHE A 80 3.53 -4.27 3.50
C PHE A 80 3.40 -5.28 4.65
N ALA A 81 2.98 -6.50 4.33
CA ALA A 81 2.82 -7.56 5.33
C ALA A 81 4.16 -7.88 6.03
N ILE A 82 5.23 -7.97 5.26
CA ILE A 82 6.57 -8.22 5.82
C ILE A 82 6.96 -7.08 6.76
N ALA A 83 6.80 -5.84 6.34
CA ALA A 83 7.17 -4.67 7.13
C ALA A 83 6.41 -4.59 8.44
N VAL A 84 5.10 -4.84 8.41
CA VAL A 84 4.26 -4.87 9.61
C VAL A 84 4.70 -6.00 10.55
N THR A 85 4.99 -7.16 10.00
CA THR A 85 5.45 -8.32 10.79
C THR A 85 6.78 -8.01 11.48
N GLU A 86 7.65 -7.20 10.86
CA GLU A 86 8.92 -6.79 11.44
C GLU A 86 8.80 -5.64 12.44
N GLY A 87 7.59 -5.20 12.71
CA GLY A 87 7.34 -4.16 13.73
C GLY A 87 7.42 -2.73 13.21
N MET A 88 7.44 -2.51 11.90
CA MET A 88 7.41 -1.15 11.35
C MET A 88 6.05 -0.51 11.63
N SER A 89 6.05 0.83 11.82
CA SER A 89 4.81 1.59 11.87
C SER A 89 4.08 1.45 10.52
N ILE A 90 2.78 1.73 10.50
CA ILE A 90 2.00 1.66 9.26
C ILE A 90 2.55 2.63 8.23
N GLU A 91 2.95 3.84 8.64
CA GLU A 91 3.56 4.81 7.75
C GLU A 91 4.84 4.28 7.10
N LYS A 92 5.75 3.72 7.90
CA LYS A 92 7.00 3.14 7.37
C LYS A 92 6.74 1.92 6.51
N ALA A 93 5.80 1.08 6.90
CA ALA A 93 5.40 -0.09 6.10
C ALA A 93 4.84 0.34 4.75
N ALA A 94 4.05 1.43 4.72
CA ALA A 94 3.53 1.99 3.49
C ALA A 94 4.65 2.53 2.60
N MET A 95 5.62 3.25 3.17
CA MET A 95 6.79 3.75 2.44
C MET A 95 7.59 2.61 1.82
N PHE A 96 7.83 1.55 2.59
CA PHE A 96 8.54 0.35 2.15
C PHE A 96 7.78 -0.33 1.00
N ALA A 97 6.48 -0.52 1.16
CA ALA A 97 5.66 -1.19 0.17
C ALA A 97 5.50 -0.37 -1.12
N CYS A 98 5.33 0.95 -1.01
CA CYS A 98 5.29 1.85 -2.17
C CYS A 98 6.60 1.81 -2.94
N SER A 99 7.73 1.78 -2.24
CA SER A 99 9.05 1.71 -2.87
C SER A 99 9.24 0.38 -3.60
N ALA A 100 8.85 -0.73 -2.98
CA ALA A 100 8.94 -2.05 -3.60
C ALA A 100 8.10 -2.13 -4.88
N ALA A 101 6.86 -1.65 -4.82
CA ALA A 101 5.96 -1.65 -5.98
C ALA A 101 6.48 -0.73 -7.09
N ALA A 102 7.05 0.42 -6.74
CA ALA A 102 7.62 1.35 -7.71
C ALA A 102 8.79 0.71 -8.47
N ILE A 103 9.70 0.05 -7.77
CA ILE A 103 10.81 -0.65 -8.41
C ILE A 103 10.29 -1.73 -9.37
N LYS A 104 9.30 -2.50 -8.93
CA LYS A 104 8.68 -3.53 -9.76
C LYS A 104 8.12 -2.90 -11.05
N CYS A 105 7.41 -1.79 -10.95
CA CYS A 105 6.84 -1.11 -12.09
C CYS A 105 7.90 -0.54 -13.05
N SER A 106 9.10 -0.23 -12.56
CA SER A 106 10.18 0.32 -13.37
C SER A 106 10.93 -0.75 -14.18
N ARG A 107 10.61 -2.03 -14.02
CA ARG A 107 11.31 -3.16 -14.64
C ARG A 107 10.37 -4.00 -15.47
N PHE A 108 10.91 -4.60 -16.54
CA PHE A 108 10.18 -5.59 -17.33
C PHE A 108 10.27 -6.99 -16.70
N GLY A 109 9.24 -7.78 -16.95
CA GLY A 109 9.21 -9.19 -16.58
C GLY A 109 8.75 -9.44 -15.14
N GLY A 110 7.57 -10.02 -14.97
CA GLY A 110 6.91 -10.27 -13.70
C GLY A 110 7.83 -10.58 -12.52
N ARG A 111 8.23 -11.85 -12.37
CA ARG A 111 9.05 -12.30 -11.25
C ARG A 111 10.44 -11.66 -11.22
N LYS A 112 11.03 -11.42 -12.40
CA LYS A 112 12.36 -10.81 -12.52
C LYS A 112 12.37 -9.34 -12.10
N GLY A 113 11.21 -8.68 -12.12
CA GLY A 113 11.08 -7.30 -11.70
C GLY A 113 11.00 -7.10 -10.20
N ILE A 114 10.86 -8.18 -9.42
CA ILE A 114 10.75 -8.09 -7.96
C ILE A 114 12.07 -7.61 -7.37
N PRO A 115 12.08 -6.51 -6.60
CA PRO A 115 13.31 -5.95 -6.07
C PRO A 115 13.86 -6.72 -4.89
N SER A 116 15.17 -6.56 -4.63
CA SER A 116 15.78 -7.00 -3.39
C SER A 116 15.43 -6.02 -2.28
N ARG A 117 15.56 -6.46 -1.03
CA ARG A 117 15.33 -5.61 0.14
C ARG A 117 16.24 -4.37 0.14
N GLN A 118 17.50 -4.54 -0.22
CA GLN A 118 18.46 -3.43 -0.25
C GLN A 118 18.04 -2.36 -1.25
N GLU A 119 17.55 -2.76 -2.41
CA GLU A 119 17.04 -1.83 -3.42
C GLU A 119 15.83 -1.04 -2.89
N VAL A 120 14.92 -1.73 -2.22
CA VAL A 120 13.72 -1.10 -1.63
C VAL A 120 14.13 -0.08 -0.58
N GLU A 121 15.00 -0.46 0.35
CA GLU A 121 15.44 0.42 1.42
C GLU A 121 16.19 1.65 0.90
N ALA A 122 17.01 1.47 -0.14
CA ALA A 122 17.73 2.59 -0.75
C ALA A 122 16.77 3.59 -1.40
N LEU A 123 15.78 3.12 -2.14
CA LEU A 123 14.78 4.00 -2.76
C LEU A 123 13.92 4.67 -1.70
N MET A 124 13.53 3.95 -0.67
CA MET A 124 12.76 4.47 0.44
C MET A 124 13.47 5.64 1.12
N ARG A 125 14.77 5.47 1.41
CA ARG A 125 15.57 6.55 2.01
C ARG A 125 15.67 7.76 1.11
N SER A 126 15.91 7.57 -0.19
CA SER A 126 16.06 8.69 -1.11
C SER A 126 14.75 9.43 -1.38
N THR A 127 13.61 8.79 -1.18
CA THR A 127 12.29 9.38 -1.45
C THR A 127 11.69 10.06 -0.24
N TYR A 128 11.77 9.44 0.94
CA TYR A 128 11.00 9.84 2.11
C TYR A 128 11.82 10.46 3.24
N ASP A 129 13.13 10.31 3.19
CA ASP A 129 14.01 10.87 4.23
C ASP A 129 14.46 12.31 3.94
#